data_da4912c652fd278187bc5e40df9409b1
#
_entry.id   da4912c652fd278187bc5e40df9409b1
#
_cell.length_a   1.000
_cell.length_b   1.000
_cell.length_c   1.000
_cell.angle_alpha   90.00
_cell.angle_beta   90.00
_cell.angle_gamma   90.00
#
_symmetry.space_group_name_H-M   'P 1'
#
loop_
_entity.id
_entity.type
_entity.pdbx_description
1 polymer ?
#
loop_
_entity_poly.entity_id
_entity_poly.type
_entity_poly.pdbx_seq_one_letter_code
_entity_poly.pdbx_strand_id
1 'polypeptide(L)'
;MGMISTGNPAEGEQAARVIGLEASLALYENSPDGVLFTVPDGTVLAANPAACQILGRTEAEICSLGRQGLADPTDERWTPILEERERAGSARGVARMIRGDGEAIEVEMSAKIFHDAHGAERACTIIRDVTDRVRMERELRDSRERLAEAERVAQIGSWEWDIAKDRVSWSDGLFHIYGLTAEEFDPTLDGGENRVYPDDRQRVRDTLQNALEARSSFTLEYRAVRADGRVRTLRNRAEVVVDQAGEPIRVVGIAQDITDIELAREALQSTSSELERRAAELQKLALRSSVEPTAEAHAPLTPRQLEILRLVAKGLTSAQIAERLFLTEATVKWHVKQILTKTAASNRAEAVARVLGAER
;
A
#
# COMPACT_ATOMS: atom_id res chain seq x y z
N MET A 1 -44.99 -20.39 -72.44
CA MET A 1 -45.90 -20.80 -71.36
C MET A 1 -45.21 -21.80 -70.56
N GLY A 2 -44.41 -21.35 -69.57
CA GLY A 2 -43.54 -22.19 -68.69
C GLY A 2 -44.32 -22.62 -67.46
N MET A 3 -44.52 -23.91 -67.31
CA MET A 3 -45.08 -24.49 -66.08
C MET A 3 -44.14 -24.26 -64.92
N ILE A 4 -44.58 -23.48 -63.94
CA ILE A 4 -43.94 -23.39 -62.61
C ILE A 4 -44.28 -24.68 -61.88
N SER A 5 -43.31 -25.56 -61.73
CA SER A 5 -43.41 -26.77 -60.89
C SER A 5 -43.60 -26.34 -59.46
N THR A 6 -44.83 -26.50 -58.94
CA THR A 6 -45.08 -26.37 -57.48
C THR A 6 -44.50 -27.55 -56.79
N GLY A 7 -43.29 -27.32 -56.15
CA GLY A 7 -42.69 -28.30 -55.30
C GLY A 7 -43.66 -28.73 -54.19
N ASN A 8 -43.65 -30.02 -53.86
CA ASN A 8 -44.53 -30.65 -52.90
C ASN A 8 -44.32 -29.99 -51.50
N PRO A 9 -45.33 -29.37 -50.88
CA PRO A 9 -45.18 -28.69 -49.59
C PRO A 9 -44.61 -29.59 -48.49
N ALA A 10 -44.86 -30.89 -48.53
CA ALA A 10 -44.32 -31.86 -47.59
C ALA A 10 -42.80 -32.04 -47.72
N GLU A 11 -42.22 -31.92 -48.93
CA GLU A 11 -40.77 -32.00 -49.15
C GLU A 11 -40.05 -30.73 -48.60
N GLY A 12 -40.70 -29.55 -48.72
CA GLY A 12 -40.17 -28.30 -48.17
C GLY A 12 -40.19 -28.31 -46.64
N GLU A 13 -41.23 -28.83 -46.01
CA GLU A 13 -41.35 -28.94 -44.56
C GLU A 13 -40.34 -29.98 -43.98
N GLN A 14 -40.11 -31.07 -44.69
CA GLN A 14 -39.14 -32.08 -44.31
C GLN A 14 -37.68 -31.58 -44.44
N ALA A 15 -37.38 -30.83 -45.52
CA ALA A 15 -36.08 -30.19 -45.70
C ALA A 15 -35.84 -29.11 -44.62
N ALA A 16 -36.81 -28.30 -44.27
CA ALA A 16 -36.70 -27.31 -43.19
C ALA A 16 -36.47 -27.98 -41.82
N ARG A 17 -37.08 -29.10 -41.53
CA ARG A 17 -36.84 -29.90 -40.29
C ARG A 17 -35.44 -30.48 -40.28
N VAL A 18 -34.93 -31.01 -41.36
CA VAL A 18 -33.57 -31.57 -41.45
C VAL A 18 -32.53 -30.47 -41.28
N ILE A 19 -32.67 -29.32 -41.97
CA ILE A 19 -31.80 -28.16 -41.83
C ILE A 19 -31.84 -27.63 -40.38
N GLY A 20 -33.01 -27.56 -39.75
CA GLY A 20 -33.18 -27.15 -38.37
C GLY A 20 -32.44 -28.07 -37.38
N LEU A 21 -32.47 -29.40 -37.60
CA LEU A 21 -31.78 -30.37 -36.79
C LEU A 21 -30.24 -30.29 -36.96
N GLU A 22 -29.76 -30.21 -38.21
CA GLU A 22 -28.33 -30.05 -38.51
C GLU A 22 -27.77 -28.73 -37.95
N ALA A 23 -28.50 -27.64 -38.07
CA ALA A 23 -28.11 -26.35 -37.50
C ALA A 23 -28.06 -26.41 -35.96
N SER A 24 -29.02 -27.08 -35.31
CA SER A 24 -29.06 -27.25 -33.87
C SER A 24 -27.88 -28.11 -33.36
N LEU A 25 -27.56 -29.17 -34.09
CA LEU A 25 -26.41 -30.03 -33.80
C LEU A 25 -25.09 -29.25 -33.98
N ALA A 26 -24.95 -28.50 -35.04
CA ALA A 26 -23.81 -27.66 -35.31
C ALA A 26 -23.61 -26.60 -34.22
N LEU A 27 -24.67 -25.95 -33.74
CA LEU A 27 -24.64 -25.02 -32.62
C LEU A 27 -24.20 -25.70 -31.31
N TYR A 28 -24.68 -26.89 -31.04
CA TYR A 28 -24.30 -27.67 -29.88
C TYR A 28 -22.80 -28.06 -29.91
N GLU A 29 -22.37 -28.64 -31.05
CA GLU A 29 -20.99 -29.14 -31.20
C GLU A 29 -19.95 -28.01 -31.25
N ASN A 30 -20.27 -26.86 -31.88
CA ASN A 30 -19.33 -25.77 -32.08
C ASN A 30 -19.52 -24.62 -31.08
N SER A 31 -20.39 -24.77 -30.09
CA SER A 31 -20.53 -23.77 -29.01
C SER A 31 -19.20 -23.58 -28.26
N PRO A 32 -18.74 -22.35 -28.05
CA PRO A 32 -17.57 -22.09 -27.18
C PRO A 32 -17.88 -22.33 -25.69
N ASP A 33 -19.15 -22.31 -25.33
CA ASP A 33 -19.60 -22.62 -23.97
C ASP A 33 -19.92 -24.10 -23.84
N GLY A 34 -19.67 -24.67 -22.68
CA GLY A 34 -20.07 -26.04 -22.39
C GLY A 34 -21.60 -26.13 -22.28
N VAL A 35 -22.17 -27.10 -22.97
CA VAL A 35 -23.61 -27.38 -22.92
C VAL A 35 -23.83 -28.76 -22.35
N LEU A 36 -24.61 -28.83 -21.28
CA LEU A 36 -25.01 -30.08 -20.62
C LEU A 36 -26.52 -30.25 -20.74
N PHE A 37 -26.97 -31.40 -21.21
CA PHE A 37 -28.36 -31.81 -21.07
C PHE A 37 -28.51 -32.69 -19.84
N THR A 38 -29.42 -32.31 -18.95
CA THR A 38 -29.57 -32.98 -17.65
C THR A 38 -31.03 -33.28 -17.34
N VAL A 39 -31.26 -34.20 -16.42
CA VAL A 39 -32.56 -34.38 -15.75
C VAL A 39 -32.56 -33.47 -14.48
N PRO A 40 -33.72 -33.03 -13.99
CA PRO A 40 -33.78 -32.17 -12.79
C PRO A 40 -33.08 -32.74 -11.56
N ASP A 41 -33.02 -34.06 -11.39
CA ASP A 41 -32.30 -34.73 -10.31
C ASP A 41 -30.77 -34.57 -10.35
N GLY A 42 -30.23 -34.09 -11.48
CA GLY A 42 -28.79 -33.88 -11.67
C GLY A 42 -28.07 -34.91 -12.54
N THR A 43 -28.81 -35.95 -13.01
CA THR A 43 -28.25 -36.89 -14.00
C THR A 43 -27.91 -36.11 -15.28
N VAL A 44 -26.70 -36.29 -15.82
CA VAL A 44 -26.25 -35.71 -17.10
C VAL A 44 -26.52 -36.72 -18.22
N LEU A 45 -27.22 -36.29 -19.25
CA LEU A 45 -27.58 -37.11 -20.40
C LEU A 45 -26.63 -36.94 -21.58
N ALA A 46 -26.09 -35.74 -21.76
CA ALA A 46 -25.15 -35.40 -22.83
C ALA A 46 -24.29 -34.17 -22.44
N ALA A 47 -23.09 -34.13 -22.98
CA ALA A 47 -22.16 -33.00 -22.83
C ALA A 47 -21.48 -32.72 -24.17
N ASN A 48 -21.47 -31.46 -24.61
CA ASN A 48 -20.83 -31.07 -25.85
C ASN A 48 -19.29 -31.06 -25.69
N PRO A 49 -18.50 -30.95 -26.81
CA PRO A 49 -17.06 -30.93 -26.76
C PRO A 49 -16.49 -29.82 -25.87
N ALA A 50 -17.11 -28.63 -25.81
CA ALA A 50 -16.66 -27.56 -24.94
C ALA A 50 -16.85 -27.89 -23.46
N ALA A 51 -17.95 -28.52 -23.06
CA ALA A 51 -18.14 -29.00 -21.69
C ALA A 51 -17.06 -30.03 -21.31
N CYS A 52 -16.72 -30.94 -22.22
CA CYS A 52 -15.63 -31.89 -22.00
C CYS A 52 -14.27 -31.21 -21.78
N GLN A 53 -13.96 -30.18 -22.60
CA GLN A 53 -12.74 -29.39 -22.45
C GLN A 53 -12.71 -28.59 -21.14
N ILE A 54 -13.79 -27.90 -20.81
CA ILE A 54 -13.93 -27.10 -19.56
C ILE A 54 -13.76 -28.01 -18.34
N LEU A 55 -14.38 -29.17 -18.34
CA LEU A 55 -14.35 -30.09 -17.20
C LEU A 55 -13.14 -31.04 -17.21
N GLY A 56 -12.36 -31.07 -18.29
CA GLY A 56 -11.21 -31.96 -18.44
C GLY A 56 -11.61 -33.44 -18.32
N ARG A 57 -12.79 -33.82 -18.88
CA ARG A 57 -13.37 -35.16 -18.81
C ARG A 57 -13.99 -35.53 -20.14
N THR A 58 -14.11 -36.81 -20.40
CA THR A 58 -14.90 -37.32 -21.51
C THR A 58 -16.40 -37.20 -21.22
N GLU A 59 -17.21 -37.15 -22.26
CA GLU A 59 -18.68 -37.15 -22.13
C GLU A 59 -19.19 -38.32 -21.29
N ALA A 60 -18.65 -39.52 -21.49
CA ALA A 60 -19.03 -40.72 -20.75
C ALA A 60 -18.75 -40.56 -19.23
N GLU A 61 -17.61 -39.96 -18.85
CA GLU A 61 -17.29 -39.68 -17.44
C GLU A 61 -18.23 -38.61 -16.87
N ILE A 62 -18.51 -37.53 -17.63
CA ILE A 62 -19.45 -36.47 -17.21
C ILE A 62 -20.83 -37.04 -16.97
N CYS A 63 -21.34 -37.87 -17.88
CA CYS A 63 -22.63 -38.52 -17.75
C CYS A 63 -22.67 -39.48 -16.55
N SER A 64 -21.61 -40.26 -16.33
CA SER A 64 -21.49 -41.19 -15.21
C SER A 64 -21.48 -40.50 -13.82
N LEU A 65 -20.79 -39.35 -13.73
CA LEU A 65 -20.64 -38.58 -12.50
C LEU A 65 -21.92 -37.81 -12.14
N GLY A 66 -22.63 -37.32 -13.16
CA GLY A 66 -23.74 -36.42 -12.96
C GLY A 66 -23.31 -35.09 -12.27
N ARG A 67 -24.30 -34.23 -12.00
CA ARG A 67 -24.01 -32.94 -11.31
C ARG A 67 -23.29 -33.13 -9.97
N GLN A 68 -23.66 -34.14 -9.20
CA GLN A 68 -23.10 -34.35 -7.86
C GLN A 68 -21.61 -34.65 -7.89
N GLY A 69 -21.13 -35.37 -8.90
CA GLY A 69 -19.71 -35.67 -9.05
C GLY A 69 -18.89 -34.54 -9.76
N LEU A 70 -19.56 -33.58 -10.32
CA LEU A 70 -18.95 -32.42 -11.00
C LEU A 70 -18.92 -31.15 -10.12
N ALA A 71 -19.92 -30.99 -9.26
CA ALA A 71 -20.01 -29.86 -8.33
C ALA A 71 -19.01 -29.98 -7.19
N ASP A 72 -18.40 -28.88 -6.78
CA ASP A 72 -17.65 -28.83 -5.53
C ASP A 72 -18.63 -28.95 -4.34
N PRO A 73 -18.60 -30.02 -3.54
CA PRO A 73 -19.54 -30.22 -2.45
C PRO A 73 -19.36 -29.20 -1.30
N THR A 74 -18.25 -28.49 -1.26
CA THR A 74 -17.97 -27.45 -0.24
C THR A 74 -18.45 -26.06 -0.63
N ASP A 75 -18.97 -25.89 -1.85
CA ASP A 75 -19.43 -24.59 -2.34
C ASP A 75 -20.92 -24.39 -2.06
N GLU A 76 -21.22 -23.62 -1.03
CA GLU A 76 -22.59 -23.30 -0.59
C GLU A 76 -23.44 -22.56 -1.65
N ARG A 77 -22.80 -21.98 -2.67
CA ARG A 77 -23.49 -21.25 -3.76
C ARG A 77 -24.36 -22.16 -4.63
N TRP A 78 -24.14 -23.45 -4.61
CA TRP A 78 -24.99 -24.41 -5.32
C TRP A 78 -26.43 -24.43 -4.81
N THR A 79 -26.64 -24.37 -3.51
CA THR A 79 -27.96 -24.47 -2.89
C THR A 79 -28.94 -23.42 -3.45
N PRO A 80 -28.67 -22.10 -3.37
CA PRO A 80 -29.62 -21.11 -3.90
C PRO A 80 -29.83 -21.22 -5.41
N ILE A 81 -28.82 -21.63 -6.20
CA ILE A 81 -28.94 -21.82 -7.65
C ILE A 81 -29.94 -22.95 -7.95
N LEU A 82 -29.86 -24.05 -7.21
CA LEU A 82 -30.75 -25.19 -7.40
C LEU A 82 -32.18 -24.89 -6.97
N GLU A 83 -32.36 -24.24 -5.83
CA GLU A 83 -33.67 -23.78 -5.32
C GLU A 83 -34.35 -22.82 -6.30
N GLU A 84 -33.61 -21.87 -6.86
CA GLU A 84 -34.13 -20.94 -7.86
C GLU A 84 -34.58 -21.68 -9.12
N ARG A 85 -33.78 -22.63 -9.60
CA ARG A 85 -34.12 -23.45 -10.76
C ARG A 85 -35.42 -24.23 -10.55
N GLU A 86 -35.58 -24.87 -9.37
CA GLU A 86 -36.79 -25.62 -9.04
C GLU A 86 -38.02 -24.71 -8.98
N ARG A 87 -37.88 -23.54 -8.37
CA ARG A 87 -38.97 -22.57 -8.19
C ARG A 87 -39.39 -21.85 -9.48
N ALA A 88 -38.37 -21.41 -10.29
CA ALA A 88 -38.59 -20.54 -11.44
C ALA A 88 -38.46 -21.26 -12.82
N GLY A 89 -38.10 -22.55 -12.83
CA GLY A 89 -37.82 -23.29 -14.07
C GLY A 89 -36.50 -22.89 -14.74
N SER A 90 -35.76 -21.94 -14.17
CA SER A 90 -34.47 -21.48 -14.66
C SER A 90 -33.64 -20.92 -13.52
N ALA A 91 -32.30 -20.96 -13.65
CA ALA A 91 -31.40 -20.31 -12.72
C ALA A 91 -30.15 -19.83 -13.44
N ARG A 92 -29.48 -18.84 -12.84
CA ARG A 92 -28.15 -18.38 -13.25
C ARG A 92 -27.31 -18.15 -12.01
N GLY A 93 -26.01 -18.48 -12.09
CA GLY A 93 -25.10 -18.24 -10.99
C GLY A 93 -23.68 -18.62 -11.32
N VAL A 94 -22.79 -18.35 -10.37
CA VAL A 94 -21.39 -18.77 -10.42
C VAL A 94 -21.14 -19.70 -9.24
N ALA A 95 -20.63 -20.92 -9.51
CA ALA A 95 -20.27 -21.89 -8.48
C ALA A 95 -19.05 -22.69 -8.94
N ARG A 96 -18.41 -23.41 -8.01
CA ARG A 96 -17.24 -24.22 -8.33
C ARG A 96 -17.62 -25.59 -8.83
N MET A 97 -16.91 -26.02 -9.86
CA MET A 97 -16.94 -27.40 -10.35
C MET A 97 -15.54 -28.00 -10.26
N ILE A 98 -15.45 -29.32 -10.20
CA ILE A 98 -14.20 -30.09 -10.09
C ILE A 98 -13.85 -30.69 -11.43
N ARG A 99 -12.70 -30.32 -11.97
CA ARG A 99 -12.12 -30.90 -13.20
C ARG A 99 -11.66 -32.34 -13.01
N GLY A 100 -11.33 -32.98 -14.13
CA GLY A 100 -10.80 -34.33 -14.17
C GLY A 100 -9.47 -34.52 -13.46
N ASP A 101 -8.65 -33.48 -13.37
CA ASP A 101 -7.37 -33.44 -12.65
C ASP A 101 -7.52 -33.10 -11.16
N GLY A 102 -8.75 -32.83 -10.69
CA GLY A 102 -9.06 -32.46 -9.33
C GLY A 102 -9.01 -30.94 -9.04
N GLU A 103 -8.68 -30.10 -10.03
CA GLU A 103 -8.71 -28.65 -9.88
C GLU A 103 -10.15 -28.13 -9.76
N ALA A 104 -10.37 -27.23 -8.79
CA ALA A 104 -11.64 -26.51 -8.65
C ALA A 104 -11.64 -25.27 -9.55
N ILE A 105 -12.61 -25.19 -10.45
CA ILE A 105 -12.80 -24.07 -11.37
C ILE A 105 -14.07 -23.28 -11.05
N GLU A 106 -14.05 -21.97 -11.26
CA GLU A 106 -15.21 -21.09 -11.16
C GLU A 106 -16.00 -21.16 -12.46
N VAL A 107 -17.23 -21.62 -12.39
CA VAL A 107 -18.09 -21.82 -13.57
C VAL A 107 -19.31 -20.93 -13.46
N GLU A 108 -19.47 -20.02 -14.43
CA GLU A 108 -20.72 -19.32 -14.63
C GLU A 108 -21.69 -20.25 -15.35
N MET A 109 -22.87 -20.44 -14.78
CA MET A 109 -23.88 -21.33 -15.35
C MET A 109 -25.20 -20.66 -15.55
N SER A 110 -25.92 -21.10 -16.60
CA SER A 110 -27.31 -20.76 -16.86
C SER A 110 -28.06 -22.04 -17.20
N ALA A 111 -29.06 -22.37 -16.41
CA ALA A 111 -29.86 -23.57 -16.57
C ALA A 111 -31.32 -23.21 -16.86
N LYS A 112 -31.97 -23.94 -17.75
CA LYS A 112 -33.40 -23.82 -18.06
C LYS A 112 -34.02 -25.18 -18.18
N ILE A 113 -35.15 -25.37 -17.50
CA ILE A 113 -35.97 -26.56 -17.60
C ILE A 113 -36.87 -26.46 -18.83
N PHE A 114 -37.04 -27.55 -19.55
CA PHE A 114 -37.98 -27.72 -20.67
C PHE A 114 -38.56 -29.15 -20.66
N HIS A 115 -39.62 -29.36 -21.44
CA HIS A 115 -40.20 -30.68 -21.62
C HIS A 115 -39.79 -31.23 -22.99
N ASP A 116 -39.36 -32.49 -23.02
CA ASP A 116 -39.04 -33.17 -24.28
C ASP A 116 -40.31 -33.61 -25.02
N ALA A 117 -40.16 -34.21 -26.22
CA ALA A 117 -41.31 -34.64 -27.06
C ALA A 117 -42.22 -35.69 -26.38
N HIS A 118 -41.78 -36.32 -25.32
CA HIS A 118 -42.49 -37.29 -24.53
C HIS A 118 -43.09 -36.71 -23.23
N GLY A 119 -42.95 -35.40 -23.03
CA GLY A 119 -43.41 -34.68 -21.84
C GLY A 119 -42.52 -34.86 -20.62
N ALA A 120 -41.33 -35.46 -20.74
CA ALA A 120 -40.43 -35.62 -19.63
C ALA A 120 -39.61 -34.33 -19.40
N GLU A 121 -39.44 -33.93 -18.14
CA GLU A 121 -38.62 -32.77 -17.78
C GLU A 121 -37.16 -32.99 -18.09
N ARG A 122 -36.55 -32.01 -18.75
CA ARG A 122 -35.12 -31.94 -19.07
C ARG A 122 -34.62 -30.56 -18.68
N ALA A 123 -33.33 -30.43 -18.48
CA ALA A 123 -32.71 -29.11 -18.38
C ALA A 123 -31.54 -28.99 -19.34
N CYS A 124 -31.43 -27.82 -19.94
CA CYS A 124 -30.25 -27.39 -20.66
C CYS A 124 -29.45 -26.46 -19.75
N THR A 125 -28.22 -26.84 -19.47
CA THR A 125 -27.31 -26.03 -18.65
C THR A 125 -26.13 -25.61 -19.52
N ILE A 126 -25.92 -24.30 -19.64
CA ILE A 126 -24.76 -23.72 -20.28
C ILE A 126 -23.77 -23.40 -19.19
N ILE A 127 -22.52 -23.81 -19.39
CA ILE A 127 -21.41 -23.55 -18.45
C ILE A 127 -20.28 -22.84 -19.18
N ARG A 128 -19.70 -21.84 -18.49
CA ARG A 128 -18.52 -21.08 -18.94
C ARG A 128 -17.49 -21.04 -17.84
N ASP A 129 -16.26 -21.40 -18.15
CA ASP A 129 -15.13 -21.23 -17.24
C ASP A 129 -14.83 -19.73 -17.09
N VAL A 130 -14.91 -19.22 -15.87
CA VAL A 130 -14.66 -17.84 -15.51
C VAL A 130 -13.55 -17.74 -14.46
N THR A 131 -12.78 -18.81 -14.28
CA THR A 131 -11.73 -18.92 -13.25
C THR A 131 -10.74 -17.77 -13.35
N ASP A 132 -10.19 -17.53 -14.54
CA ASP A 132 -9.21 -16.46 -14.73
C ASP A 132 -9.82 -15.07 -14.49
N ARG A 133 -11.05 -14.83 -14.95
CA ARG A 133 -11.74 -13.58 -14.71
C ARG A 133 -11.95 -13.33 -13.21
N VAL A 134 -12.47 -14.31 -12.50
CA VAL A 134 -12.73 -14.20 -11.06
C VAL A 134 -11.42 -14.06 -10.28
N ARG A 135 -10.36 -14.76 -10.68
CA ARG A 135 -9.03 -14.64 -10.09
C ARG A 135 -8.48 -13.23 -10.26
N MET A 136 -8.48 -12.69 -11.48
CA MET A 136 -8.00 -11.35 -11.76
C MET A 136 -8.79 -10.26 -11.02
N GLU A 137 -10.12 -10.41 -10.94
CA GLU A 137 -10.98 -9.49 -10.19
C GLU A 137 -10.65 -9.51 -8.68
N ARG A 138 -10.40 -10.69 -8.11
CA ARG A 138 -9.96 -10.84 -6.70
C ARG A 138 -8.57 -10.23 -6.50
N GLU A 139 -7.60 -10.58 -7.33
CA GLU A 139 -6.24 -10.04 -7.24
C GLU A 139 -6.21 -8.51 -7.34
N LEU A 140 -7.00 -7.94 -8.25
CA LEU A 140 -7.12 -6.50 -8.38
C LEU A 140 -7.75 -5.86 -7.14
N ARG A 141 -8.80 -6.47 -6.59
CA ARG A 141 -9.42 -6.00 -5.34
C ARG A 141 -8.45 -6.07 -4.17
N ASP A 142 -7.80 -7.22 -3.97
CA ASP A 142 -6.84 -7.43 -2.88
C ASP A 142 -5.63 -6.48 -3.00
N SER A 143 -5.21 -6.17 -4.24
CA SER A 143 -4.16 -5.18 -4.49
C SER A 143 -4.59 -3.76 -4.13
N ARG A 144 -5.84 -3.38 -4.48
CA ARG A 144 -6.40 -2.08 -4.12
C ARG A 144 -6.56 -1.92 -2.61
N GLU A 145 -7.06 -2.96 -1.94
CA GLU A 145 -7.21 -2.95 -0.48
C GLU A 145 -5.87 -2.81 0.24
N ARG A 146 -4.84 -3.53 -0.24
CA ARG A 146 -3.46 -3.40 0.30
C ARG A 146 -2.86 -2.02 0.06
N LEU A 147 -3.09 -1.42 -1.10
CA LEU A 147 -2.65 -0.06 -1.40
C LEU A 147 -3.33 0.96 -0.48
N ALA A 148 -4.65 0.87 -0.34
CA ALA A 148 -5.42 1.77 0.54
C ALA A 148 -4.97 1.65 2.01
N GLU A 149 -4.69 0.42 2.48
CA GLU A 149 -4.17 0.20 3.83
C GLU A 149 -2.76 0.78 4.00
N ALA A 150 -1.87 0.60 3.01
CA ALA A 150 -0.52 1.17 3.03
C ALA A 150 -0.57 2.71 3.03
N GLU A 151 -1.43 3.32 2.21
CA GLU A 151 -1.66 4.77 2.21
C GLU A 151 -2.15 5.27 3.58
N ARG A 152 -3.08 4.55 4.20
CA ARG A 152 -3.62 4.88 5.52
C ARG A 152 -2.55 4.79 6.62
N VAL A 153 -1.76 3.72 6.66
CA VAL A 153 -0.69 3.53 7.66
C VAL A 153 0.42 4.56 7.50
N ALA A 154 0.78 4.88 6.25
CA ALA A 154 1.80 5.88 5.95
C ALA A 154 1.28 7.32 6.05
N GLN A 155 -0.03 7.51 6.29
CA GLN A 155 -0.70 8.81 6.27
C GLN A 155 -0.44 9.58 4.95
N ILE A 156 -0.54 8.85 3.84
CA ILE A 156 -0.31 9.36 2.50
C ILE A 156 -1.61 9.31 1.71
N GLY A 157 -1.83 10.32 0.88
CA GLY A 157 -2.86 10.29 -0.16
C GLY A 157 -2.30 10.78 -1.48
N SER A 158 -2.83 10.26 -2.58
CA SER A 158 -2.47 10.68 -3.93
C SER A 158 -3.53 11.57 -4.53
N TRP A 159 -3.10 12.45 -5.45
CA TRP A 159 -3.98 13.32 -6.20
C TRP A 159 -3.48 13.51 -7.63
N GLU A 160 -4.41 13.81 -8.50
CA GLU A 160 -4.16 14.11 -9.90
C GLU A 160 -5.00 15.30 -10.33
N TRP A 161 -4.45 16.22 -11.08
CA TRP A 161 -5.12 17.33 -11.72
C TRP A 161 -5.00 17.21 -13.24
N ASP A 162 -6.13 16.98 -13.92
CA ASP A 162 -6.25 17.07 -15.38
C ASP A 162 -6.41 18.55 -15.75
N ILE A 163 -5.38 19.12 -16.36
CA ILE A 163 -5.30 20.57 -16.63
C ILE A 163 -6.38 21.01 -17.63
N ALA A 164 -6.59 20.21 -18.68
CA ALA A 164 -7.51 20.57 -19.75
C ALA A 164 -8.98 20.57 -19.30
N LYS A 165 -9.34 19.70 -18.33
CA LYS A 165 -10.69 19.59 -17.78
C LYS A 165 -10.90 20.35 -16.49
N ASP A 166 -9.83 20.94 -15.95
CA ASP A 166 -9.77 21.47 -14.57
C ASP A 166 -10.39 20.50 -13.56
N ARG A 167 -9.99 19.24 -13.64
CA ARG A 167 -10.52 18.19 -12.78
C ARG A 167 -9.45 17.61 -11.87
N VAL A 168 -9.69 17.74 -10.56
CA VAL A 168 -8.85 17.17 -9.51
C VAL A 168 -9.47 15.86 -9.02
N SER A 169 -8.66 14.81 -8.91
CA SER A 169 -9.04 13.52 -8.35
C SER A 169 -8.16 13.22 -7.14
N TRP A 170 -8.77 12.75 -6.05
CA TRP A 170 -8.10 12.37 -4.81
C TRP A 170 -8.26 10.88 -4.55
N SER A 171 -7.24 10.25 -3.97
CA SER A 171 -7.37 8.90 -3.42
C SER A 171 -8.15 8.91 -2.09
N ASP A 172 -8.62 7.73 -1.68
CA ASP A 172 -9.29 7.54 -0.39
C ASP A 172 -8.41 7.97 0.77
N GLY A 173 -7.08 7.75 0.67
CA GLY A 173 -6.10 8.21 1.63
C GLY A 173 -6.11 9.73 1.80
N LEU A 174 -6.23 10.48 0.70
CA LEU A 174 -6.26 11.94 0.77
C LEU A 174 -7.58 12.46 1.34
N PHE A 175 -8.71 11.87 0.96
CA PHE A 175 -10.00 12.17 1.60
C PHE A 175 -9.95 11.93 3.10
N HIS A 176 -9.32 10.84 3.55
CA HIS A 176 -9.15 10.56 4.97
C HIS A 176 -8.29 11.63 5.67
N ILE A 177 -7.17 12.05 5.08
CA ILE A 177 -6.30 13.11 5.62
C ILE A 177 -7.09 14.40 5.82
N TYR A 178 -7.91 14.80 4.86
CA TYR A 178 -8.73 16.02 4.94
C TYR A 178 -10.02 15.85 5.75
N GLY A 179 -10.43 14.59 6.03
CA GLY A 179 -11.68 14.28 6.72
C GLY A 179 -12.91 14.64 5.90
N LEU A 180 -12.86 14.40 4.61
CA LEU A 180 -13.91 14.69 3.63
C LEU A 180 -14.41 13.40 2.98
N THR A 181 -15.62 13.46 2.45
CA THR A 181 -16.12 12.50 1.47
C THR A 181 -15.97 13.05 0.05
N ALA A 182 -16.09 12.18 -0.94
CA ALA A 182 -16.00 12.60 -2.34
C ALA A 182 -17.12 13.58 -2.75
N GLU A 183 -18.29 13.48 -2.11
CA GLU A 183 -19.41 14.37 -2.36
C GLU A 183 -19.23 15.78 -1.76
N GLU A 184 -18.40 15.91 -0.72
CA GLU A 184 -18.10 17.18 -0.04
C GLU A 184 -16.94 17.96 -0.67
N PHE A 185 -16.24 17.33 -1.62
CA PHE A 185 -15.08 17.91 -2.28
C PHE A 185 -15.45 18.51 -3.63
N ASP A 186 -15.08 19.77 -3.85
CA ASP A 186 -15.12 20.39 -5.16
C ASP A 186 -13.92 19.89 -5.99
N PRO A 187 -14.14 19.09 -7.05
CA PRO A 187 -13.08 18.44 -7.81
C PRO A 187 -12.40 19.39 -8.83
N THR A 188 -12.13 20.62 -8.43
CA THR A 188 -11.41 21.65 -9.19
C THR A 188 -10.11 22.04 -8.50
N LEU A 189 -9.22 22.74 -9.21
CA LEU A 189 -7.99 23.26 -8.61
C LEU A 189 -8.32 24.22 -7.45
N ASP A 190 -9.29 25.11 -7.65
CA ASP A 190 -9.75 26.04 -6.61
C ASP A 190 -10.31 25.31 -5.39
N GLY A 191 -11.06 24.21 -5.60
CA GLY A 191 -11.57 23.38 -4.52
C GLY A 191 -10.45 22.78 -3.67
N GLY A 192 -9.36 22.33 -4.31
CA GLY A 192 -8.14 21.89 -3.63
C GLY A 192 -7.43 23.03 -2.88
N GLU A 193 -7.24 24.18 -3.53
CA GLU A 193 -6.61 25.35 -2.91
C GLU A 193 -7.40 25.90 -1.71
N ASN A 194 -8.72 25.83 -1.72
CA ASN A 194 -9.55 26.27 -0.59
C ASN A 194 -9.31 25.47 0.69
N ARG A 195 -8.73 24.29 0.59
CA ARG A 195 -8.32 23.47 1.74
C ARG A 195 -6.93 23.80 2.27
N VAL A 196 -6.17 24.64 1.56
CA VAL A 196 -4.90 25.18 2.04
C VAL A 196 -5.18 26.31 3.05
N TYR A 197 -4.39 26.32 4.12
CA TYR A 197 -4.45 27.42 5.11
C TYR A 197 -4.24 28.76 4.42
N PRO A 198 -5.03 29.81 4.75
CA PRO A 198 -5.05 31.06 3.97
C PRO A 198 -3.68 31.67 3.68
N ASP A 199 -2.80 31.73 4.70
CA ASP A 199 -1.47 32.35 4.56
C ASP A 199 -0.54 31.54 3.62
N ASP A 200 -0.79 30.25 3.41
CA ASP A 200 0.05 29.38 2.59
C ASP A 200 -0.42 29.33 1.12
N ARG A 201 -1.65 29.79 0.82
CA ARG A 201 -2.25 29.67 -0.52
C ARG A 201 -1.42 30.30 -1.62
N GLN A 202 -0.91 31.51 -1.40
CA GLN A 202 -0.10 32.19 -2.45
C GLN A 202 1.17 31.39 -2.74
N ARG A 203 1.86 30.91 -1.71
CA ARG A 203 3.08 30.10 -1.87
C ARG A 203 2.81 28.78 -2.59
N VAL A 204 1.69 28.13 -2.30
CA VAL A 204 1.26 26.90 -3.00
C VAL A 204 1.01 27.19 -4.48
N ARG A 205 0.28 28.26 -4.78
CA ARG A 205 -0.03 28.68 -6.16
C ARG A 205 1.22 29.02 -6.95
N ASP A 206 2.11 29.85 -6.40
CA ASP A 206 3.36 30.24 -7.04
C ASP A 206 4.25 29.01 -7.32
N THR A 207 4.30 28.05 -6.38
CA THR A 207 5.09 26.82 -6.55
C THR A 207 4.53 25.97 -7.69
N LEU A 208 3.22 25.80 -7.76
CA LEU A 208 2.56 25.05 -8.82
C LEU A 208 2.77 25.72 -10.18
N GLN A 209 2.60 27.03 -10.25
CA GLN A 209 2.80 27.79 -11.49
C GLN A 209 4.24 27.68 -11.99
N ASN A 210 5.22 27.88 -11.13
CA ASN A 210 6.63 27.71 -11.47
C ASN A 210 6.95 26.30 -11.96
N ALA A 211 6.35 25.28 -11.35
CA ALA A 211 6.53 23.88 -11.77
C ALA A 211 5.93 23.61 -13.15
N LEU A 212 4.76 24.18 -13.46
CA LEU A 212 4.12 24.09 -14.77
C LEU A 212 5.00 24.75 -15.86
N GLU A 213 5.50 25.95 -15.59
CA GLU A 213 6.38 26.68 -16.52
C GLU A 213 7.71 25.94 -16.75
N ALA A 214 8.30 25.39 -15.67
CA ALA A 214 9.56 24.65 -15.72
C ALA A 214 9.36 23.19 -16.18
N ARG A 215 8.13 22.68 -16.26
CA ARG A 215 7.78 21.30 -16.58
C ARG A 215 8.51 20.30 -15.67
N SER A 216 8.57 20.62 -14.40
CA SER A 216 9.39 19.90 -13.42
C SER A 216 8.59 19.39 -12.21
N SER A 217 9.20 18.50 -11.46
CA SER A 217 8.69 18.09 -10.16
C SER A 217 8.92 19.17 -9.11
N PHE A 218 8.08 19.17 -8.07
CA PHE A 218 8.25 20.04 -6.91
C PHE A 218 7.95 19.30 -5.61
N THR A 219 8.48 19.82 -4.51
CA THR A 219 8.15 19.42 -3.15
C THR A 219 7.80 20.66 -2.35
N LEU A 220 6.71 20.59 -1.59
CA LEU A 220 6.19 21.73 -0.84
C LEU A 220 5.56 21.24 0.46
N GLU A 221 5.86 21.90 1.58
CA GLU A 221 5.17 21.73 2.84
C GLU A 221 4.20 22.89 3.05
N TYR A 222 2.98 22.60 3.44
CA TYR A 222 1.96 23.59 3.71
C TYR A 222 0.97 23.12 4.75
N ARG A 223 0.28 24.07 5.37
CA ARG A 223 -0.81 23.81 6.31
C ARG A 223 -2.11 23.58 5.54
N ALA A 224 -2.80 22.52 5.85
CA ALA A 224 -4.09 22.14 5.31
C ALA A 224 -5.18 22.26 6.39
N VAL A 225 -6.38 22.66 5.98
CA VAL A 225 -7.55 22.77 6.87
C VAL A 225 -8.49 21.61 6.61
N ARG A 226 -8.67 20.76 7.62
CA ARG A 226 -9.60 19.63 7.58
C ARG A 226 -11.06 20.08 7.64
N ALA A 227 -12.00 19.18 7.32
CA ALA A 227 -13.42 19.41 7.46
C ALA A 227 -13.85 19.76 8.90
N ASP A 228 -13.18 19.20 9.91
CA ASP A 228 -13.41 19.46 11.32
C ASP A 228 -12.74 20.77 11.83
N GLY A 229 -12.14 21.55 10.94
CA GLY A 229 -11.43 22.79 11.26
C GLY A 229 -10.02 22.61 11.81
N ARG A 230 -9.56 21.39 12.04
CA ARG A 230 -8.19 21.14 12.51
C ARG A 230 -7.20 21.45 11.38
N VAL A 231 -6.04 21.97 11.78
CA VAL A 231 -4.94 22.23 10.87
C VAL A 231 -3.96 21.06 10.89
N ARG A 232 -3.51 20.64 9.71
CA ARG A 232 -2.50 19.61 9.50
C ARG A 232 -1.36 20.17 8.68
N THR A 233 -0.15 19.70 8.93
CA THR A 233 1.01 20.02 8.08
C THR A 233 1.18 18.89 7.07
N LEU A 234 1.05 19.23 5.79
CA LEU A 234 1.21 18.27 4.71
C LEU A 234 2.51 18.53 3.95
N ARG A 235 3.23 17.45 3.63
CA ARG A 235 4.32 17.47 2.66
C ARG A 235 3.79 16.92 1.35
N ASN A 236 3.78 17.76 0.33
CA ASN A 236 3.32 17.41 -1.00
C ASN A 236 4.52 17.26 -1.94
N ARG A 237 4.57 16.18 -2.69
CA ARG A 237 5.52 15.96 -3.78
C ARG A 237 4.73 15.68 -5.04
N ALA A 238 4.99 16.43 -6.10
CA ALA A 238 4.26 16.31 -7.34
C ALA A 238 5.16 16.45 -8.57
N GLU A 239 4.66 15.95 -9.69
CA GLU A 239 5.33 15.94 -10.98
C GLU A 239 4.37 16.44 -12.07
N VAL A 240 4.88 17.27 -12.97
CA VAL A 240 4.16 17.73 -14.14
C VAL A 240 4.37 16.75 -15.28
N VAL A 241 3.27 16.15 -15.75
CA VAL A 241 3.27 15.23 -16.89
C VAL A 241 2.98 16.03 -18.16
N VAL A 242 3.81 15.85 -19.16
CA VAL A 242 3.70 16.54 -20.46
C VAL A 242 3.30 15.57 -21.57
N ASP A 243 2.72 16.08 -22.63
CA ASP A 243 2.43 15.34 -23.85
C ASP A 243 3.67 15.20 -24.76
N GLN A 244 3.50 14.63 -25.96
CA GLN A 244 4.58 14.47 -26.94
C GLN A 244 5.12 15.80 -27.49
N ALA A 245 4.34 16.88 -27.40
CA ALA A 245 4.76 18.23 -27.79
C ALA A 245 5.48 18.96 -26.64
N GLY A 246 5.51 18.38 -25.43
CA GLY A 246 6.10 18.97 -24.25
C GLY A 246 5.13 19.89 -23.49
N GLU A 247 3.84 19.91 -23.82
CA GLU A 247 2.87 20.73 -23.10
C GLU A 247 2.31 20.03 -21.88
N PRO A 248 2.17 20.72 -20.73
CA PRO A 248 1.60 20.13 -19.53
C PRO A 248 0.16 19.67 -19.74
N ILE A 249 -0.11 18.38 -19.45
CA ILE A 249 -1.45 17.79 -19.58
C ILE A 249 -2.06 17.45 -18.24
N ARG A 250 -1.25 17.09 -17.25
CA ARG A 250 -1.70 16.80 -15.89
C ARG A 250 -0.58 16.99 -14.88
N VAL A 251 -0.97 17.16 -13.63
CA VAL A 251 -0.05 17.11 -12.48
C VAL A 251 -0.46 15.92 -11.60
N VAL A 252 0.50 15.11 -11.21
CA VAL A 252 0.27 13.98 -10.30
C VAL A 252 1.11 14.18 -9.04
N GLY A 253 0.55 13.90 -7.90
CA GLY A 253 1.26 14.12 -6.64
C GLY A 253 0.79 13.21 -5.51
N ILE A 254 1.61 13.20 -4.47
CA ILE A 254 1.31 12.58 -3.19
C ILE A 254 1.43 13.63 -2.09
N ALA A 255 0.51 13.59 -1.15
CA ALA A 255 0.55 14.40 0.07
C ALA A 255 0.63 13.48 1.29
N GLN A 256 1.57 13.76 2.17
CA GLN A 256 1.76 13.05 3.43
C GLN A 256 1.42 13.98 4.59
N ASP A 257 0.61 13.49 5.53
CA ASP A 257 0.44 14.19 6.82
C ASP A 257 1.69 13.98 7.67
N ILE A 258 2.42 15.05 7.89
CA ILE A 258 3.66 15.07 8.70
C ILE A 258 3.46 15.78 10.03
N THR A 259 2.21 16.05 10.42
CA THR A 259 1.89 16.83 11.64
C THR A 259 2.54 16.23 12.88
N ASP A 260 2.37 14.92 13.08
CA ASP A 260 2.92 14.24 14.26
C ASP A 260 4.45 14.18 14.22
N ILE A 261 5.04 14.08 13.02
CA ILE A 261 6.49 14.12 12.80
C ILE A 261 7.06 15.48 13.18
N GLU A 262 6.42 16.57 12.72
CA GLU A 262 6.88 17.93 13.03
C GLU A 262 6.70 18.26 14.52
N LEU A 263 5.57 17.88 15.14
CA LEU A 263 5.37 18.03 16.58
C LEU A 263 6.42 17.28 17.41
N ALA A 264 6.74 16.04 17.01
CA ALA A 264 7.81 15.27 17.68
C ALA A 264 9.19 15.91 17.50
N ARG A 265 9.46 16.46 16.31
CA ARG A 265 10.72 17.17 16.02
C ARG A 265 10.84 18.45 16.84
N GLU A 266 9.79 19.25 16.94
CA GLU A 266 9.77 20.47 17.76
C GLU A 266 9.97 20.14 19.25
N ALA A 267 9.31 19.10 19.77
CA ALA A 267 9.48 18.63 21.13
C ALA A 267 10.91 18.20 21.42
N LEU A 268 11.54 17.45 20.51
CA LEU A 268 12.94 17.04 20.62
C LEU A 268 13.90 18.23 20.62
N GLN A 269 13.69 19.19 19.72
CA GLN A 269 14.51 20.40 19.65
C GLN A 269 14.39 21.23 20.92
N SER A 270 13.16 21.41 21.44
CA SER A 270 12.91 22.12 22.68
C SER A 270 13.62 21.45 23.87
N THR A 271 13.52 20.11 23.97
CA THR A 271 14.17 19.33 25.02
C THR A 271 15.71 19.42 24.92
N SER A 272 16.27 19.33 23.71
CA SER A 272 17.71 19.47 23.48
C SER A 272 18.21 20.85 23.92
N SER A 273 17.53 21.91 23.51
CA SER A 273 17.86 23.28 23.89
C SER A 273 17.80 23.52 25.40
N GLU A 274 16.81 22.95 26.08
CA GLU A 274 16.68 23.03 27.54
C GLU A 274 17.84 22.27 28.24
N LEU A 275 18.20 21.08 27.74
CA LEU A 275 19.33 20.32 28.26
C LEU A 275 20.65 21.08 28.10
N GLU A 276 20.88 21.70 26.94
CA GLU A 276 22.06 22.53 26.69
C GLU A 276 22.11 23.73 27.62
N ARG A 277 20.98 24.40 27.84
CA ARG A 277 20.88 25.51 28.79
C ARG A 277 21.22 25.09 30.22
N ARG A 278 20.64 23.96 30.67
CA ARG A 278 20.91 23.42 32.02
C ARG A 278 22.37 22.99 32.18
N ALA A 279 22.94 22.35 31.16
CA ALA A 279 24.38 21.97 31.17
C ALA A 279 25.27 23.20 31.29
N ALA A 280 25.00 24.28 30.54
CA ALA A 280 25.76 25.53 30.63
C ALA A 280 25.61 26.22 32.00
N GLU A 281 24.43 26.15 32.62
CA GLU A 281 24.19 26.68 33.96
C GLU A 281 24.95 25.92 35.04
N LEU A 282 24.90 24.58 35.01
CA LEU A 282 25.70 23.72 35.89
C LEU A 282 27.20 23.96 35.75
N GLN A 283 27.68 24.14 34.51
CA GLN A 283 29.07 24.46 34.27
C GLN A 283 29.46 25.84 34.86
N LYS A 284 28.61 26.83 34.78
CA LYS A 284 28.82 28.15 35.43
C LYS A 284 28.83 28.03 36.95
N LEU A 285 27.94 27.25 37.56
CA LEU A 285 27.91 26.99 38.97
C LEU A 285 29.16 26.27 39.45
N ALA A 286 29.61 25.24 38.72
CA ALA A 286 30.85 24.53 39.02
C ALA A 286 32.10 25.46 38.96
N LEU A 287 32.12 26.36 37.96
CA LEU A 287 33.17 27.37 37.85
C LEU A 287 33.12 28.41 38.99
N ARG A 288 31.93 28.80 39.48
CA ARG A 288 31.78 29.71 40.62
C ARG A 288 32.18 29.03 41.95
N SER A 289 31.88 27.74 42.12
CA SER A 289 32.26 26.95 43.28
C SER A 289 33.77 26.68 43.35
N SER A 290 34.50 26.84 42.26
CA SER A 290 35.97 26.67 42.20
C SER A 290 36.75 27.97 42.43
N VAL A 291 36.09 29.09 42.82
CA VAL A 291 36.77 30.36 43.14
C VAL A 291 36.68 30.65 44.66
N GLU A 292 37.06 29.71 45.50
CA GLU A 292 37.57 30.02 46.81
C GLU A 292 38.97 29.44 46.93
N PRO A 293 40.06 30.24 47.05
CA PRO A 293 41.41 29.74 47.30
C PRO A 293 41.60 29.57 48.79
N THR A 294 41.13 28.46 49.35
CA THR A 294 41.47 28.11 50.75
C THR A 294 41.96 26.68 50.87
N ALA A 295 43.23 26.54 51.21
CA ALA A 295 43.88 25.44 51.95
C ALA A 295 44.00 24.05 51.27
N GLU A 296 44.13 23.96 49.92
CA GLU A 296 44.39 22.66 49.25
C GLU A 296 45.84 22.43 48.78
N ALA A 297 46.78 23.30 49.15
CA ALA A 297 48.15 23.20 48.64
C ALA A 297 48.94 21.96 49.15
N HIS A 298 48.32 21.06 49.90
CA HIS A 298 48.98 19.83 50.39
C HIS A 298 48.04 18.63 50.48
N ALA A 299 46.86 18.65 49.84
CA ALA A 299 45.99 17.51 49.85
C ALA A 299 46.53 16.41 48.90
N PRO A 300 46.41 15.11 49.25
CA PRO A 300 46.88 14.02 48.37
C PRO A 300 46.10 14.00 47.04
N LEU A 301 46.75 13.61 45.95
CA LEU A 301 46.11 13.47 44.66
C LEU A 301 45.05 12.36 44.71
N THR A 302 43.91 12.60 44.12
CA THR A 302 42.89 11.55 43.98
C THR A 302 43.37 10.44 43.05
N PRO A 303 42.82 9.20 43.14
CA PRO A 303 43.19 8.11 42.24
C PRO A 303 43.13 8.50 40.77
N ARG A 304 42.13 9.30 40.39
CA ARG A 304 41.95 9.79 39.03
C ARG A 304 42.98 10.82 38.59
N GLN A 305 43.40 11.68 39.51
CA GLN A 305 44.47 12.64 39.27
C GLN A 305 45.82 11.93 39.12
N LEU A 306 46.06 10.90 39.92
CA LEU A 306 47.28 10.08 39.82
C LEU A 306 47.35 9.32 38.50
N GLU A 307 46.24 8.76 38.05
CA GLU A 307 46.14 8.09 36.76
C GLU A 307 46.47 9.03 35.59
N ILE A 308 45.88 10.24 35.60
CA ILE A 308 46.16 11.28 34.59
C ILE A 308 47.66 11.69 34.65
N LEU A 309 48.20 11.87 35.85
CA LEU A 309 49.61 12.24 36.01
C LEU A 309 50.58 11.16 35.48
N ARG A 310 50.27 9.88 35.67
CA ARG A 310 51.03 8.76 35.09
C ARG A 310 50.97 8.76 33.55
N LEU A 311 49.86 9.15 32.95
CA LEU A 311 49.75 9.28 31.49
C LEU A 311 50.53 10.50 30.99
N VAL A 312 50.52 11.60 31.73
CA VAL A 312 51.36 12.77 31.46
C VAL A 312 52.84 12.40 31.51
N ALA A 313 53.27 11.59 32.51
CA ALA A 313 54.62 11.09 32.60
C ALA A 313 55.08 10.23 31.43
N LYS A 314 54.13 9.57 30.74
CA LYS A 314 54.35 8.82 29.49
C LYS A 314 54.40 9.70 28.26
N GLY A 315 54.30 11.02 28.39
CA GLY A 315 54.36 11.99 27.29
C GLY A 315 53.06 12.20 26.49
N LEU A 316 51.92 11.70 26.99
CA LEU A 316 50.63 11.85 26.27
C LEU A 316 50.13 13.28 26.37
N THR A 317 49.54 13.76 25.27
CA THR A 317 48.83 15.06 25.21
C THR A 317 47.47 14.99 25.90
N SER A 318 46.88 16.11 26.26
CA SER A 318 45.53 16.15 26.86
C SER A 318 44.46 15.51 25.99
N ALA A 319 44.59 15.61 24.68
CA ALA A 319 43.66 14.97 23.73
C ALA A 319 43.80 13.43 23.76
N GLN A 320 45.03 12.91 23.75
CA GLN A 320 45.31 11.46 23.83
C GLN A 320 44.89 10.87 25.17
N ILE A 321 45.04 11.63 26.27
CA ILE A 321 44.60 11.21 27.61
C ILE A 321 43.04 11.20 27.65
N ALA A 322 42.40 12.18 27.04
CA ALA A 322 40.95 12.26 26.97
C ALA A 322 40.38 11.05 26.25
N GLU A 323 40.90 10.71 25.09
CA GLU A 323 40.51 9.54 24.32
C GLU A 323 40.68 8.25 25.11
N ARG A 324 41.83 8.07 25.76
CA ARG A 324 42.17 6.86 26.50
C ARG A 324 41.34 6.65 27.77
N LEU A 325 40.90 7.74 28.40
CA LEU A 325 40.13 7.71 29.63
C LEU A 325 38.65 7.97 29.45
N PHE A 326 38.18 8.07 28.19
CA PHE A 326 36.79 8.39 27.82
C PHE A 326 36.29 9.70 28.46
N LEU A 327 37.13 10.75 28.42
CA LEU A 327 36.87 12.08 28.96
C LEU A 327 36.90 13.09 27.82
N THR A 328 36.43 14.32 28.10
CA THR A 328 36.69 15.47 27.20
C THR A 328 38.08 16.04 27.44
N GLU A 329 38.69 16.67 26.43
CA GLU A 329 39.98 17.35 26.57
C GLU A 329 39.93 18.47 27.63
N ALA A 330 38.78 19.16 27.71
CA ALA A 330 38.54 20.17 28.74
C ALA A 330 38.62 19.59 30.17
N THR A 331 38.03 18.40 30.37
CA THR A 331 38.06 17.69 31.67
C THR A 331 39.50 17.31 32.03
N VAL A 332 40.27 16.80 31.08
CA VAL A 332 41.71 16.47 31.33
C VAL A 332 42.52 17.72 31.67
N LYS A 333 42.35 18.82 30.93
CA LYS A 333 42.99 20.12 31.20
C LYS A 333 42.65 20.61 32.62
N TRP A 334 41.38 20.48 33.03
CA TRP A 334 40.95 20.84 34.39
C TRP A 334 41.65 19.99 35.45
N HIS A 335 41.69 18.66 35.28
CA HIS A 335 42.44 17.78 36.23
C HIS A 335 43.91 18.10 36.30
N VAL A 336 44.56 18.39 35.16
CA VAL A 336 45.96 18.79 35.13
C VAL A 336 46.18 20.10 35.92
N LYS A 337 45.27 21.09 35.76
CA LYS A 337 45.33 22.34 36.53
C LYS A 337 45.22 22.07 38.05
N GLN A 338 44.30 21.20 38.46
CA GLN A 338 44.16 20.78 39.88
C GLN A 338 45.41 20.06 40.42
N ILE A 339 46.03 19.19 39.60
CA ILE A 339 47.28 18.52 39.94
C ILE A 339 48.39 19.53 40.17
N LEU A 340 48.55 20.50 39.26
CA LEU A 340 49.57 21.56 39.40
C LEU A 340 49.37 22.37 40.68
N THR A 341 48.14 22.73 41.03
CA THR A 341 47.82 23.44 42.27
C THR A 341 48.14 22.60 43.49
N LYS A 342 47.72 21.35 43.56
CA LYS A 342 47.95 20.44 44.70
C LYS A 342 49.43 20.09 44.91
N THR A 343 50.19 19.98 43.82
CA THR A 343 51.63 19.66 43.88
C THR A 343 52.50 20.89 43.98
N ALA A 344 51.92 22.10 43.99
CA ALA A 344 52.64 23.39 43.91
C ALA A 344 53.65 23.44 42.74
N ALA A 345 53.38 22.72 41.65
CA ALA A 345 54.22 22.64 40.46
C ALA A 345 53.88 23.72 39.46
N SER A 346 54.87 24.34 38.81
CA SER A 346 54.68 25.37 37.79
C SER A 346 54.38 24.80 36.42
N ASN A 347 54.67 23.54 36.16
CA ASN A 347 54.42 22.86 34.89
C ASN A 347 54.26 21.35 35.08
N ARG A 348 53.80 20.68 33.98
CA ARG A 348 53.50 19.25 33.99
C ARG A 348 54.68 18.34 34.31
N ALA A 349 55.89 18.72 33.82
CA ALA A 349 57.12 17.95 34.07
C ALA A 349 57.50 18.04 35.51
N GLU A 350 57.39 19.18 36.14
CA GLU A 350 57.65 19.39 37.56
C GLU A 350 56.68 18.64 38.47
N ALA A 351 55.37 18.61 38.10
CA ALA A 351 54.38 17.82 38.81
C ALA A 351 54.69 16.31 38.78
N VAL A 352 55.14 15.81 37.64
CA VAL A 352 55.57 14.41 37.47
C VAL A 352 56.77 14.12 38.34
N ALA A 353 57.78 15.01 38.32
CA ALA A 353 59.03 14.83 39.14
C ALA A 353 58.74 14.85 40.63
N ARG A 354 57.83 15.74 41.10
CA ARG A 354 57.51 15.86 42.53
C ARG A 354 56.70 14.67 43.07
N VAL A 355 55.82 14.08 42.26
CA VAL A 355 54.92 13.01 42.73
C VAL A 355 55.48 11.62 42.41
N LEU A 356 55.90 11.41 41.14
CA LEU A 356 56.34 10.10 40.68
C LEU A 356 57.86 9.91 40.76
N GLY A 357 58.64 11.01 40.95
CA GLY A 357 60.06 10.95 41.18
C GLY A 357 60.45 10.68 42.66
N ALA A 358 59.55 10.81 43.63
CA ALA A 358 59.70 10.52 45.00
C ALA A 358 59.44 9.01 45.39
N GLU A 359 58.93 8.23 44.39
CA GLU A 359 58.71 6.77 44.56
C GLU A 359 59.86 5.91 44.08
N ARG A 360 61.09 6.48 43.93
CA ARG A 360 62.32 5.71 43.66
C ARG A 360 63.27 5.63 44.88
#